data_6c2944e123bc2edf2a3b0b3aa99b160f
#
_entry.id   6c2944e123bc2edf2a3b0b3aa99b160f
#
_cell.length_a   1.000
_cell.length_b   1.000
_cell.length_c   1.000
_cell.angle_alpha   90.00
_cell.angle_beta   90.00
_cell.angle_gamma   90.00
#
_symmetry.space_group_name_H-M   'P 1'
#
loop_
_entity.id
_entity.type
_entity.pdbx_description
1 polymer ?
#
loop_
_entity_poly.entity_id
_entity_poly.type
_entity_poly.pdbx_seq_one_letter_code
_entity_poly.pdbx_strand_id
1 'polypeptide(L)'
;MDDETQLAVRRYEPAGEARASIVIGGAMGVRQSFYEPFAQWLAQQGLRVWTFDYRGSGDSRNGASLRGFEADLFDWARDYEAVIDAAKAALPEQPLYLLGHSLGAQLPGFLRRPEQVDGLVSIAAGSGYWRENAPKLRRSILYFWFVLVPLATRLCGYFPGRRLKKVGDLPRGVILQWRRWCLHPRYSVGAEGDLALQSYGRVRFPVLALSITDDELMTLAGTESLLSFYAGAPRAMERIAPADVQARRIGHFGFFREQFSQSLWPSTVEKLHRLAALTAVQQAGVPHTTA
;
A
#
# COMPACT_ATOMS: atom_id res chain seq x y z
N MET A 1 6.52 -18.63 11.82
CA MET A 1 5.97 -17.58 12.70
C MET A 1 5.08 -18.26 13.71
N ASP A 2 5.41 -18.13 14.98
CA ASP A 2 4.65 -18.76 16.08
C ASP A 2 3.48 -17.88 16.53
N ASP A 3 2.84 -17.24 15.58
CA ASP A 3 1.72 -16.32 15.79
C ASP A 3 0.49 -16.98 15.13
N GLU A 4 -0.42 -17.49 15.94
CA GLU A 4 -1.66 -18.14 15.51
C GLU A 4 -2.65 -17.17 14.82
N THR A 5 -2.18 -16.01 14.34
CA THR A 5 -3.01 -15.01 13.69
C THR A 5 -3.58 -15.54 12.37
N GLN A 6 -4.90 -15.63 12.30
CA GLN A 6 -5.60 -15.97 11.07
C GLN A 6 -5.95 -14.70 10.29
N LEU A 7 -5.59 -14.68 9.01
CA LEU A 7 -5.92 -13.59 8.09
C LEU A 7 -7.08 -14.01 7.18
N ALA A 8 -8.02 -13.10 6.99
CA ALA A 8 -9.03 -13.23 5.95
C ALA A 8 -8.40 -12.84 4.60
N VAL A 9 -8.25 -13.82 3.73
CA VAL A 9 -7.67 -13.68 2.40
C VAL A 9 -8.71 -14.10 1.38
N ARG A 10 -8.82 -13.34 0.28
CA ARG A 10 -9.63 -13.71 -0.89
C ARG A 10 -8.71 -13.90 -2.08
N ARG A 11 -8.99 -14.93 -2.87
CA ARG A 11 -8.27 -15.25 -4.09
C ARG A 11 -9.24 -15.21 -5.27
N TYR A 12 -8.82 -14.53 -6.32
CA TYR A 12 -9.56 -14.38 -7.57
C TYR A 12 -8.78 -15.09 -8.66
N GLU A 13 -9.39 -16.10 -9.27
CA GLU A 13 -8.75 -16.95 -10.28
C GLU A 13 -9.11 -16.49 -11.68
N PRO A 14 -8.15 -16.49 -12.63
CA PRO A 14 -8.47 -16.34 -14.04
C PRO A 14 -9.21 -17.57 -14.59
N ALA A 15 -9.88 -17.40 -15.72
CA ALA A 15 -10.57 -18.53 -16.40
C ALA A 15 -9.62 -19.62 -16.95
N GLY A 16 -8.32 -19.28 -17.14
CA GLY A 16 -7.27 -20.19 -17.62
C GLY A 16 -6.06 -20.18 -16.71
N GLU A 17 -4.90 -20.58 -17.23
CA GLU A 17 -3.66 -20.54 -16.50
C GLU A 17 -3.27 -19.09 -16.13
N ALA A 18 -2.88 -18.89 -14.88
CA ALA A 18 -2.46 -17.59 -14.40
C ALA A 18 -1.05 -17.25 -14.93
N ARG A 19 -0.91 -16.06 -15.50
CA ARG A 19 0.39 -15.57 -16.03
C ARG A 19 1.27 -14.91 -14.98
N ALA A 20 0.67 -14.46 -13.86
CA ALA A 20 1.34 -13.87 -12.73
C ALA A 20 0.44 -13.92 -11.49
N SER A 21 1.06 -13.82 -10.32
CA SER A 21 0.35 -13.51 -9.06
C SER A 21 0.38 -12.03 -8.76
N ILE A 22 -0.75 -11.49 -8.30
CA ILE A 22 -0.88 -10.11 -7.81
C ILE A 22 -1.32 -10.15 -6.35
N VAL A 23 -0.62 -9.45 -5.48
CA VAL A 23 -1.09 -9.21 -4.10
C VAL A 23 -1.44 -7.73 -3.94
N ILE A 24 -2.69 -7.44 -3.60
CA ILE A 24 -3.17 -6.07 -3.37
C ILE A 24 -3.02 -5.72 -1.90
N GLY A 25 -2.09 -4.82 -1.58
CA GLY A 25 -1.95 -4.22 -0.27
C GLY A 25 -2.87 -3.02 -0.09
N GLY A 26 -3.77 -3.12 0.88
CA GLY A 26 -4.79 -2.09 1.11
C GLY A 26 -4.27 -0.85 1.81
N ALA A 27 -5.00 0.26 1.65
CA ALA A 27 -4.78 1.51 2.39
C ALA A 27 -5.16 1.37 3.87
N MET A 28 -4.66 2.28 4.70
CA MET A 28 -4.94 2.34 6.14
C MET A 28 -6.45 2.29 6.42
N GLY A 29 -6.89 1.24 7.11
CA GLY A 29 -8.28 1.07 7.55
C GLY A 29 -9.30 0.81 6.44
N VAL A 30 -8.86 0.50 5.23
CA VAL A 30 -9.70 0.12 4.09
C VAL A 30 -9.79 -1.41 4.03
N ARG A 31 -11.02 -1.94 3.92
CA ARG A 31 -11.26 -3.37 3.84
C ARG A 31 -10.90 -3.93 2.45
N GLN A 32 -10.49 -5.18 2.40
CA GLN A 32 -10.21 -5.89 1.14
C GLN A 32 -11.36 -5.87 0.15
N SER A 33 -12.62 -5.87 0.63
CA SER A 33 -13.82 -5.79 -0.22
C SER A 33 -13.90 -4.53 -1.09
N PHE A 34 -13.21 -3.44 -0.69
CA PHE A 34 -13.12 -2.23 -1.53
C PHE A 34 -12.38 -2.48 -2.85
N TYR A 35 -11.44 -3.41 -2.86
CA TYR A 35 -10.62 -3.75 -4.03
C TYR A 35 -11.22 -4.87 -4.87
N GLU A 36 -12.34 -5.48 -4.45
CA GLU A 36 -12.96 -6.63 -5.10
C GLU A 36 -13.27 -6.42 -6.59
N PRO A 37 -13.92 -5.32 -7.02
CA PRO A 37 -14.20 -5.10 -8.44
C PRO A 37 -12.92 -5.04 -9.29
N PHE A 38 -11.87 -4.39 -8.78
CA PHE A 38 -10.59 -4.31 -9.45
C PHE A 38 -9.85 -5.65 -9.48
N ALA A 39 -9.90 -6.42 -8.40
CA ALA A 39 -9.32 -7.76 -8.33
C ALA A 39 -10.00 -8.73 -9.30
N GLN A 40 -11.33 -8.68 -9.41
CA GLN A 40 -12.10 -9.47 -10.38
C GLN A 40 -11.74 -9.08 -11.82
N TRP A 41 -11.61 -7.78 -12.09
CA TRP A 41 -11.19 -7.31 -13.39
C TRP A 41 -9.77 -7.79 -13.76
N LEU A 42 -8.81 -7.72 -12.85
CA LEU A 42 -7.45 -8.24 -13.06
C LEU A 42 -7.46 -9.76 -13.31
N ALA A 43 -8.31 -10.52 -12.61
CA ALA A 43 -8.46 -11.95 -12.85
C ALA A 43 -8.97 -12.22 -14.27
N GLN A 44 -9.91 -11.43 -14.79
CA GLN A 44 -10.35 -11.51 -16.18
C GLN A 44 -9.21 -11.20 -17.19
N GLN A 45 -8.16 -10.49 -16.76
CA GLN A 45 -6.96 -10.25 -17.57
C GLN A 45 -5.93 -11.38 -17.49
N GLY A 46 -6.26 -12.54 -16.90
CA GLY A 46 -5.37 -13.70 -16.81
C GLY A 46 -4.39 -13.66 -15.65
N LEU A 47 -4.70 -12.91 -14.60
CA LEU A 47 -3.86 -12.78 -13.40
C LEU A 47 -4.52 -13.46 -12.21
N ARG A 48 -3.76 -14.14 -11.35
CA ARG A 48 -4.25 -14.61 -10.06
C ARG A 48 -4.09 -13.48 -9.05
N VAL A 49 -5.20 -13.07 -8.42
CA VAL A 49 -5.18 -11.90 -7.52
C VAL A 49 -5.52 -12.31 -6.10
N TRP A 50 -4.77 -11.77 -5.16
CA TRP A 50 -4.94 -11.96 -3.73
C TRP A 50 -5.27 -10.62 -3.08
N THR A 51 -6.32 -10.58 -2.28
CA THR A 51 -6.63 -9.47 -1.37
C THR A 51 -6.71 -9.98 0.05
N PHE A 52 -6.46 -9.13 1.02
CA PHE A 52 -6.50 -9.52 2.42
C PHE A 52 -6.81 -8.32 3.32
N ASP A 53 -7.30 -8.61 4.50
CA ASP A 53 -7.39 -7.63 5.58
C ASP A 53 -6.23 -7.86 6.56
N TYR A 54 -5.56 -6.81 6.97
CA TYR A 54 -4.53 -6.88 8.01
C TYR A 54 -5.14 -7.33 9.35
N ARG A 55 -4.35 -7.97 10.23
CA ARG A 55 -4.81 -8.38 11.57
C ARG A 55 -5.50 -7.23 12.31
N GLY A 56 -6.60 -7.54 12.97
CA GLY A 56 -7.41 -6.55 13.67
C GLY A 56 -8.20 -5.61 12.76
N SER A 57 -8.20 -5.81 11.44
CA SER A 57 -8.95 -5.03 10.46
C SER A 57 -9.92 -5.91 9.68
N GLY A 58 -10.96 -5.31 9.12
CA GLY A 58 -11.90 -5.95 8.21
C GLY A 58 -12.41 -7.31 8.71
N ASP A 59 -12.33 -8.31 7.84
CA ASP A 59 -12.75 -9.68 8.12
C ASP A 59 -11.69 -10.44 8.95
N SER A 60 -10.41 -10.02 8.94
CA SER A 60 -9.33 -10.56 9.80
C SER A 60 -9.51 -10.20 11.28
N ARG A 61 -10.52 -9.39 11.62
CA ARG A 61 -10.91 -9.11 13.00
C ARG A 61 -11.71 -10.25 13.62
N ASN A 62 -12.35 -11.11 12.83
CA ASN A 62 -13.19 -12.23 13.28
C ASN A 62 -14.21 -11.85 14.38
N GLY A 63 -14.77 -10.65 14.32
CA GLY A 63 -15.70 -10.13 15.32
C GLY A 63 -15.08 -9.75 16.66
N ALA A 64 -13.78 -9.95 16.87
CA ALA A 64 -13.11 -9.68 18.13
C ALA A 64 -13.06 -8.17 18.47
N SER A 65 -13.01 -7.88 19.77
CA SER A 65 -12.77 -6.52 20.26
C SER A 65 -11.34 -6.09 19.96
N LEU A 66 -11.16 -4.83 19.56
CA LEU A 66 -9.81 -4.23 19.45
C LEU A 66 -9.28 -3.69 20.80
N ARG A 67 -10.10 -3.69 21.85
CA ARG A 67 -9.64 -3.31 23.18
C ARG A 67 -8.69 -4.39 23.71
N GLY A 68 -7.44 -4.02 23.97
CA GLY A 68 -6.40 -4.96 24.39
C GLY A 68 -5.78 -5.79 23.23
N PHE A 69 -6.24 -5.59 21.98
CA PHE A 69 -5.62 -6.22 20.84
C PHE A 69 -4.33 -5.48 20.48
N GLU A 70 -3.22 -6.21 20.56
CA GLU A 70 -1.91 -5.63 20.28
C GLU A 70 -1.47 -5.97 18.85
N ALA A 71 -1.19 -4.95 18.09
CA ALA A 71 -0.58 -5.02 16.77
C ALA A 71 0.01 -3.66 16.41
N ASP A 72 1.05 -3.67 15.59
CA ASP A 72 1.68 -2.49 15.02
C ASP A 72 1.82 -2.60 13.49
N LEU A 73 2.47 -1.63 12.84
CA LEU A 73 2.66 -1.63 11.39
C LEU A 73 3.71 -2.66 10.92
N PHE A 74 4.59 -3.11 11.80
CA PHE A 74 5.50 -4.21 11.49
C PHE A 74 4.76 -5.56 11.49
N ASP A 75 3.75 -5.72 12.37
CA ASP A 75 2.84 -6.87 12.30
C ASP A 75 2.09 -6.88 10.98
N TRP A 76 1.59 -5.73 10.54
CA TRP A 76 0.91 -5.60 9.26
C TRP A 76 1.84 -5.86 8.06
N ALA A 77 3.12 -5.51 8.16
CA ALA A 77 4.10 -5.91 7.15
C ALA A 77 4.33 -7.43 7.13
N ARG A 78 4.30 -8.10 8.31
CA ARG A 78 4.35 -9.57 8.40
C ARG A 78 3.10 -10.24 7.83
N ASP A 79 1.92 -9.64 8.04
CA ASP A 79 0.68 -10.11 7.43
C ASP A 79 0.77 -10.08 5.90
N TYR A 80 1.29 -8.97 5.36
CA TYR A 80 1.50 -8.83 3.93
C TYR A 80 2.47 -9.90 3.41
N GLU A 81 3.59 -10.11 4.10
CA GLU A 81 4.57 -11.14 3.75
C GLU A 81 3.98 -12.53 3.77
N ALA A 82 3.11 -12.86 4.74
CA ALA A 82 2.44 -14.16 4.79
C ALA A 82 1.53 -14.40 3.55
N VAL A 83 0.86 -13.36 3.06
CA VAL A 83 0.07 -13.46 1.83
C VAL A 83 0.96 -13.58 0.58
N ILE A 84 2.11 -12.88 0.56
CA ILE A 84 3.12 -13.02 -0.49
C ILE A 84 3.64 -14.47 -0.54
N ASP A 85 3.95 -15.05 0.62
CA ASP A 85 4.41 -16.44 0.73
C ASP A 85 3.38 -17.43 0.19
N ALA A 86 2.11 -17.25 0.56
CA ALA A 86 1.02 -18.08 0.06
C ALA A 86 0.81 -17.93 -1.45
N ALA A 87 0.94 -16.71 -1.97
CA ALA A 87 0.81 -16.43 -3.40
C ALA A 87 1.97 -17.04 -4.19
N LYS A 88 3.21 -16.94 -3.68
CA LYS A 88 4.40 -17.54 -4.31
C LYS A 88 4.37 -19.06 -4.26
N ALA A 89 3.94 -19.64 -3.13
CA ALA A 89 3.78 -21.10 -3.02
C ALA A 89 2.71 -21.66 -3.97
N ALA A 90 1.63 -20.89 -4.21
CA ALA A 90 0.55 -21.31 -5.13
C ALA A 90 0.93 -21.19 -6.61
N LEU A 91 1.95 -20.39 -6.96
CA LEU A 91 2.38 -20.17 -8.35
C LEU A 91 3.89 -19.86 -8.38
N PRO A 92 4.76 -20.85 -8.05
CA PRO A 92 6.18 -20.61 -7.78
C PRO A 92 6.99 -20.14 -8.99
N GLU A 93 6.64 -20.60 -10.18
CA GLU A 93 7.38 -20.32 -11.42
C GLU A 93 6.97 -18.99 -12.07
N GLN A 94 5.85 -18.43 -11.66
CA GLN A 94 5.35 -17.20 -12.27
C GLN A 94 5.76 -15.96 -11.47
N PRO A 95 5.86 -14.80 -12.13
CA PRO A 95 6.17 -13.55 -11.44
C PRO A 95 5.08 -13.17 -10.43
N LEU A 96 5.52 -12.51 -9.33
CA LEU A 96 4.66 -12.00 -8.28
C LEU A 96 4.83 -10.49 -8.16
N TYR A 97 3.75 -9.75 -8.41
CA TYR A 97 3.73 -8.31 -8.30
C TYR A 97 2.86 -7.84 -7.14
N LEU A 98 3.21 -6.70 -6.58
CA LEU A 98 2.41 -6.01 -5.57
C LEU A 98 1.69 -4.82 -6.21
N LEU A 99 0.43 -4.63 -5.87
CA LEU A 99 -0.32 -3.40 -6.11
C LEU A 99 -0.63 -2.76 -4.77
N GLY A 100 0.16 -1.77 -4.39
CA GLY A 100 0.05 -1.12 -3.09
C GLY A 100 -0.77 0.18 -3.17
N HIS A 101 -1.90 0.24 -2.48
CA HIS A 101 -2.66 1.47 -2.30
C HIS A 101 -2.23 2.18 -1.02
N SER A 102 -1.75 3.41 -1.13
CA SER A 102 -1.40 4.23 0.04
C SER A 102 -0.43 3.49 0.99
N LEU A 103 -0.85 3.11 2.21
CA LEU A 103 -0.07 2.30 3.15
C LEU A 103 0.43 0.99 2.52
N GLY A 104 -0.38 0.36 1.67
CA GLY A 104 -0.01 -0.88 0.99
C GLY A 104 1.21 -0.77 0.08
N ALA A 105 1.63 0.44 -0.29
CA ALA A 105 2.89 0.69 -1.00
C ALA A 105 4.04 1.14 -0.07
N GLN A 106 3.75 1.36 1.21
CA GLN A 106 4.76 1.71 2.21
C GLN A 106 5.28 0.45 2.93
N LEU A 107 4.38 -0.48 3.28
CA LEU A 107 4.72 -1.70 4.01
C LEU A 107 5.69 -2.64 3.27
N PRO A 108 5.71 -2.75 1.92
CA PRO A 108 6.70 -3.56 1.22
C PRO A 108 8.16 -3.17 1.49
N GLY A 109 8.42 -1.94 1.94
CA GLY A 109 9.73 -1.53 2.43
C GLY A 109 10.20 -2.25 3.70
N PHE A 110 9.30 -2.94 4.41
CA PHE A 110 9.59 -3.69 5.65
C PHE A 110 9.54 -5.21 5.47
N LEU A 111 9.39 -5.72 4.25
CA LEU A 111 9.44 -7.15 3.99
C LEU A 111 10.80 -7.73 4.38
N ARG A 112 10.78 -8.92 5.00
CA ARG A 112 12.00 -9.67 5.36
C ARG A 112 12.60 -10.37 4.16
N ARG A 113 11.73 -10.78 3.20
CA ARG A 113 12.09 -11.49 1.97
C ARG A 113 11.61 -10.73 0.72
N PRO A 114 12.13 -9.51 0.48
CA PRO A 114 11.73 -8.70 -0.67
C PRO A 114 12.09 -9.34 -2.02
N GLU A 115 13.04 -10.29 -2.03
CA GLU A 115 13.47 -11.02 -3.23
C GLU A 115 12.40 -11.93 -3.85
N GLN A 116 11.30 -12.21 -3.14
CA GLN A 116 10.16 -12.96 -3.67
C GLN A 116 9.26 -12.13 -4.60
N VAL A 117 9.47 -10.81 -4.63
CA VAL A 117 8.63 -9.85 -5.34
C VAL A 117 9.33 -9.38 -6.60
N ASP A 118 8.64 -9.44 -7.74
CA ASP A 118 9.15 -9.04 -9.04
C ASP A 118 8.87 -7.56 -9.38
N GLY A 119 8.03 -6.88 -8.60
CA GLY A 119 7.79 -5.45 -8.75
C GLY A 119 6.60 -4.91 -7.94
N LEU A 120 6.59 -3.59 -7.74
CA LEU A 120 5.54 -2.87 -7.03
C LEU A 120 4.96 -1.75 -7.90
N VAL A 121 3.66 -1.77 -8.14
CA VAL A 121 2.91 -0.59 -8.56
C VAL A 121 2.35 0.09 -7.31
N SER A 122 2.89 1.26 -7.01
CA SER A 122 2.51 2.10 -5.88
C SER A 122 1.44 3.10 -6.32
N ILE A 123 0.21 2.94 -5.83
CA ILE A 123 -0.96 3.70 -6.30
C ILE A 123 -1.40 4.68 -5.21
N ALA A 124 -1.48 5.97 -5.54
CA ALA A 124 -1.91 7.02 -4.62
C ALA A 124 -1.20 6.92 -3.26
N ALA A 125 0.12 6.72 -3.27
CA ALA A 125 0.92 6.52 -2.07
C ALA A 125 1.99 7.60 -1.92
N GLY A 126 2.37 7.84 -0.68
CA GLY A 126 3.37 8.84 -0.32
C GLY A 126 3.86 8.63 1.11
N SER A 127 4.72 9.51 1.60
CA SER A 127 5.28 9.45 2.94
C SER A 127 4.24 9.66 4.05
N GLY A 128 3.12 10.27 3.81
CA GLY A 128 2.14 10.58 4.85
C GLY A 128 2.58 11.63 5.88
N TYR A 129 3.78 12.23 5.75
CA TYR A 129 4.21 13.32 6.62
C TYR A 129 3.25 14.50 6.50
N TRP A 130 2.71 14.96 7.62
CA TRP A 130 1.60 15.90 7.63
C TRP A 130 1.85 17.23 6.89
N ARG A 131 3.10 17.68 6.78
CA ARG A 131 3.45 18.90 6.04
C ARG A 131 3.49 18.70 4.52
N GLU A 132 3.57 17.46 4.06
CA GLU A 132 3.51 17.09 2.64
C GLU A 132 2.08 16.93 2.14
N ASN A 133 1.07 16.86 3.02
CA ASN A 133 -0.33 16.92 2.61
C ASN A 133 -0.73 18.31 2.08
N ALA A 134 -1.81 18.36 1.30
CA ALA A 134 -2.32 19.62 0.76
C ALA A 134 -2.55 20.65 1.86
N PRO A 135 -2.17 21.94 1.66
CA PRO A 135 -2.23 22.97 2.71
C PRO A 135 -3.59 23.10 3.38
N LYS A 136 -4.69 22.91 2.62
CA LYS A 136 -6.06 22.98 3.13
C LYS A 136 -6.36 21.93 4.22
N LEU A 137 -5.64 20.80 4.24
CA LEU A 137 -5.86 19.73 5.22
C LEU A 137 -5.05 19.91 6.51
N ARG A 138 -4.03 20.76 6.54
CA ARG A 138 -3.05 20.82 7.63
C ARG A 138 -3.70 21.05 9.00
N ARG A 139 -4.68 21.95 9.10
CA ARG A 139 -5.36 22.23 10.40
C ARG A 139 -6.15 21.00 10.88
N SER A 140 -6.91 20.36 10.00
CA SER A 140 -7.69 19.16 10.37
C SER A 140 -6.80 17.98 10.71
N ILE A 141 -5.64 17.85 10.04
CA ILE A 141 -4.65 16.81 10.30
C ILE A 141 -3.97 17.03 11.66
N LEU A 142 -3.62 18.28 12.02
CA LEU A 142 -3.10 18.59 13.35
C LEU A 142 -4.10 18.25 14.45
N TYR A 143 -5.38 18.66 14.28
CA TYR A 143 -6.44 18.28 15.22
C TYR A 143 -6.56 16.75 15.32
N PHE A 144 -6.52 16.04 14.18
CA PHE A 144 -6.58 14.58 14.15
C PHE A 144 -5.45 13.96 14.97
N TRP A 145 -4.19 14.36 14.71
CA TRP A 145 -3.02 13.76 15.35
C TRP A 145 -2.80 14.18 16.81
N PHE A 146 -3.10 15.42 17.18
CA PHE A 146 -2.79 15.92 18.52
C PHE A 146 -3.95 15.83 19.50
N VAL A 147 -5.19 15.78 19.02
CA VAL A 147 -6.38 15.76 19.87
C VAL A 147 -7.17 14.47 19.69
N LEU A 148 -7.68 14.22 18.49
CA LEU A 148 -8.64 13.14 18.26
C LEU A 148 -8.03 11.76 18.49
N VAL A 149 -6.88 11.46 17.89
CA VAL A 149 -6.23 10.16 18.03
C VAL A 149 -5.85 9.85 19.47
N PRO A 150 -5.10 10.71 20.21
CA PRO A 150 -4.73 10.42 21.59
C PRO A 150 -5.94 10.22 22.50
N LEU A 151 -6.93 11.11 22.41
CA LEU A 151 -8.11 11.09 23.28
C LEU A 151 -8.97 9.83 23.01
N ALA A 152 -9.34 9.60 21.75
CA ALA A 152 -10.18 8.47 21.39
C ALA A 152 -9.49 7.13 21.71
N THR A 153 -8.20 7.00 21.43
CA THR A 153 -7.42 5.77 21.69
C THR A 153 -7.29 5.51 23.19
N ARG A 154 -7.09 6.57 24.01
CA ARG A 154 -7.04 6.44 25.47
C ARG A 154 -8.37 5.98 26.07
N LEU A 155 -9.49 6.53 25.58
CA LEU A 155 -10.82 6.22 26.11
C LEU A 155 -11.33 4.83 25.66
N CYS A 156 -11.06 4.45 24.41
CA CYS A 156 -11.60 3.22 23.83
C CYS A 156 -10.63 2.04 23.91
N GLY A 157 -9.32 2.26 24.13
CA GLY A 157 -8.28 1.23 24.07
C GLY A 157 -7.84 0.89 22.63
N TYR A 158 -8.47 1.50 21.62
CA TYR A 158 -8.18 1.42 20.19
C TYR A 158 -8.70 2.70 19.51
N PHE A 159 -8.40 2.92 18.24
CA PHE A 159 -8.97 4.05 17.52
C PHE A 159 -10.30 3.67 16.84
N PRO A 160 -11.45 4.18 17.32
CA PRO A 160 -12.78 3.83 16.82
C PRO A 160 -13.14 4.66 15.56
N GLY A 161 -12.32 4.52 14.51
CA GLY A 161 -12.38 5.39 13.33
C GLY A 161 -13.70 5.30 12.57
N ARG A 162 -14.34 4.12 12.53
CA ARG A 162 -15.66 3.93 11.91
C ARG A 162 -16.73 4.78 12.60
N ARG A 163 -16.77 4.77 13.94
CA ARG A 163 -17.70 5.58 14.74
C ARG A 163 -17.44 7.09 14.55
N LEU A 164 -16.18 7.46 14.38
CA LEU A 164 -15.74 8.83 14.18
C LEU A 164 -15.83 9.29 12.71
N LYS A 165 -16.27 8.43 11.79
CA LYS A 165 -16.33 8.68 10.34
C LYS A 165 -15.01 9.18 9.78
N LYS A 166 -13.91 8.55 10.22
CA LYS A 166 -12.53 8.77 9.74
C LYS A 166 -12.03 7.54 8.99
N VAL A 167 -10.78 7.17 9.17
CA VAL A 167 -10.26 5.86 8.76
C VAL A 167 -11.00 4.73 9.49
N GLY A 168 -10.86 3.49 9.09
CA GLY A 168 -11.44 2.34 9.78
C GLY A 168 -11.07 2.26 11.26
N ASP A 169 -11.66 1.30 12.00
CA ASP A 169 -11.19 1.00 13.36
C ASP A 169 -9.78 0.44 13.29
N LEU A 170 -8.89 0.93 14.15
CA LEU A 170 -7.47 0.56 14.13
C LEU A 170 -7.00 0.10 15.50
N PRO A 171 -6.17 -0.96 15.59
CA PRO A 171 -5.47 -1.33 16.81
C PRO A 171 -4.69 -0.15 17.38
N ARG A 172 -4.55 -0.13 18.72
CA ARG A 172 -3.86 0.97 19.43
C ARG A 172 -2.44 1.17 18.94
N GLY A 173 -1.65 0.09 18.80
CA GLY A 173 -0.26 0.16 18.36
C GLY A 173 -0.16 0.70 16.93
N VAL A 174 -1.00 0.22 16.01
CA VAL A 174 -1.03 0.67 14.61
C VAL A 174 -1.26 2.18 14.49
N ILE A 175 -2.32 2.71 15.12
CA ILE A 175 -2.64 4.15 15.01
C ILE A 175 -1.58 5.03 15.67
N LEU A 176 -1.01 4.61 16.81
CA LEU A 176 0.01 5.38 17.51
C LEU A 176 1.36 5.35 16.77
N GLN A 177 1.72 4.22 16.16
CA GLN A 177 2.91 4.13 15.31
C GLN A 177 2.74 4.96 14.04
N TRP A 178 1.58 4.86 13.39
CA TRP A 178 1.28 5.70 12.22
C TRP A 178 1.31 7.19 12.55
N ARG A 179 0.76 7.59 13.71
CA ARG A 179 0.87 8.97 14.22
C ARG A 179 2.35 9.39 14.34
N ARG A 180 3.21 8.56 14.92
CA ARG A 180 4.64 8.83 15.07
C ARG A 180 5.30 9.05 13.70
N TRP A 181 4.98 8.22 12.73
CA TRP A 181 5.48 8.38 11.37
C TRP A 181 5.00 9.67 10.72
N CYS A 182 3.70 9.94 10.75
CA CYS A 182 3.10 11.13 10.14
C CYS A 182 3.56 12.46 10.75
N LEU A 183 4.03 12.46 11.99
CA LEU A 183 4.57 13.64 12.65
C LEU A 183 6.08 13.82 12.45
N HIS A 184 6.80 12.78 11.99
CA HIS A 184 8.24 12.88 11.77
C HIS A 184 8.57 13.37 10.36
N PRO A 185 9.50 14.36 10.18
CA PRO A 185 9.83 14.93 8.86
C PRO A 185 10.30 13.91 7.82
N ARG A 186 10.96 12.83 8.24
CA ARG A 186 11.40 11.73 7.39
C ARG A 186 10.48 10.52 7.48
N TYR A 187 9.22 10.72 7.89
CA TYR A 187 8.20 9.68 8.00
C TYR A 187 8.70 8.41 8.72
N SER A 188 8.41 7.21 8.19
CA SER A 188 8.81 5.93 8.78
C SER A 188 10.33 5.79 8.93
N VAL A 189 11.10 6.21 7.92
CA VAL A 189 12.59 6.11 7.95
C VAL A 189 13.20 6.97 9.05
N GLY A 190 12.57 8.08 9.40
CA GLY A 190 13.04 8.91 10.51
C GLY A 190 12.50 8.46 11.87
N ALA A 191 11.26 7.97 11.90
CA ALA A 191 10.62 7.54 13.13
C ALA A 191 11.15 6.20 13.66
N GLU A 192 11.57 5.29 12.77
CA GLU A 192 12.12 3.96 13.10
C GLU A 192 13.65 3.88 12.91
N GLY A 193 14.27 4.94 12.38
CA GLY A 193 15.72 5.06 12.26
C GLY A 193 16.36 4.01 11.36
N ASP A 194 17.50 3.47 11.80
CA ASP A 194 18.32 2.53 11.02
C ASP A 194 17.58 1.27 10.60
N LEU A 195 16.65 0.79 11.42
CA LEU A 195 15.82 -0.37 11.10
C LEU A 195 15.07 -0.13 9.78
N ALA A 196 14.39 1.00 9.66
CA ALA A 196 13.64 1.33 8.45
C ALA A 196 14.56 1.61 7.25
N LEU A 197 15.65 2.35 7.46
CA LEU A 197 16.65 2.63 6.42
C LEU A 197 17.22 1.34 5.82
N GLN A 198 17.66 0.41 6.66
CA GLN A 198 18.20 -0.86 6.22
C GLN A 198 17.15 -1.73 5.53
N SER A 199 15.91 -1.74 6.04
CA SER A 199 14.83 -2.52 5.47
C SER A 199 14.45 -2.05 4.07
N TYR A 200 14.15 -0.77 3.87
CA TYR A 200 13.92 -0.18 2.55
C TYR A 200 15.14 -0.32 1.64
N GLY A 201 16.35 -0.17 2.19
CA GLY A 201 17.61 -0.31 1.46
C GLY A 201 17.87 -1.71 0.88
N ARG A 202 17.20 -2.75 1.38
CA ARG A 202 17.30 -4.13 0.85
C ARG A 202 16.39 -4.38 -0.36
N VAL A 203 15.39 -3.55 -0.57
CA VAL A 203 14.47 -3.70 -1.70
C VAL A 203 15.21 -3.51 -3.02
N ARG A 204 15.06 -4.46 -3.93
CA ARG A 204 15.66 -4.46 -5.28
C ARG A 204 14.62 -4.55 -6.39
N PHE A 205 13.41 -5.01 -6.10
CA PHE A 205 12.34 -5.03 -7.09
C PHE A 205 11.99 -3.61 -7.56
N PRO A 206 11.66 -3.43 -8.86
CA PRO A 206 11.32 -2.12 -9.39
C PRO A 206 10.03 -1.56 -8.78
N VAL A 207 9.99 -0.25 -8.60
CA VAL A 207 8.83 0.49 -8.05
C VAL A 207 8.34 1.51 -9.07
N LEU A 208 7.10 1.36 -9.53
CA LEU A 208 6.42 2.34 -10.36
C LEU A 208 5.33 3.04 -9.54
N ALA A 209 5.51 4.34 -9.28
CA ALA A 209 4.53 5.13 -8.55
C ALA A 209 3.52 5.79 -9.50
N LEU A 210 2.23 5.58 -9.24
CA LEU A 210 1.12 6.29 -9.87
C LEU A 210 0.64 7.38 -8.91
N SER A 211 1.07 8.61 -9.17
CA SER A 211 0.76 9.79 -8.35
C SER A 211 -0.43 10.53 -8.95
N ILE A 212 -1.52 10.62 -8.22
CA ILE A 212 -2.76 11.26 -8.65
C ILE A 212 -2.68 12.77 -8.37
N THR A 213 -2.91 13.60 -9.37
CA THR A 213 -2.65 15.05 -9.24
C THR A 213 -3.62 15.78 -8.32
N ASP A 214 -4.83 15.25 -8.13
CA ASP A 214 -5.87 15.80 -7.25
C ASP A 214 -6.00 15.03 -5.91
N ASP A 215 -5.00 14.22 -5.56
CA ASP A 215 -4.90 13.57 -4.24
C ASP A 215 -4.41 14.58 -3.19
N GLU A 216 -5.26 14.92 -2.24
CA GLU A 216 -4.91 15.87 -1.19
C GLU A 216 -4.09 15.25 -0.05
N LEU A 217 -4.14 13.91 0.09
CA LEU A 217 -3.40 13.18 1.12
C LEU A 217 -1.99 12.82 0.67
N MET A 218 -1.86 12.33 -0.56
CA MET A 218 -0.58 11.88 -1.12
C MET A 218 -0.18 12.78 -2.30
N THR A 219 0.30 13.96 -1.96
CA THR A 219 0.78 14.96 -2.94
C THR A 219 2.04 14.48 -3.67
N LEU A 220 2.47 15.23 -4.70
CA LEU A 220 3.73 14.96 -5.39
C LEU A 220 4.89 14.85 -4.39
N ALA A 221 5.05 15.81 -3.49
CA ALA A 221 6.12 15.79 -2.48
C ALA A 221 6.10 14.53 -1.61
N GLY A 222 4.90 14.09 -1.17
CA GLY A 222 4.77 12.86 -0.41
C GLY A 222 5.15 11.63 -1.22
N THR A 223 4.78 11.57 -2.51
CA THR A 223 5.14 10.46 -3.40
C THR A 223 6.65 10.41 -3.64
N GLU A 224 7.29 11.56 -3.90
CA GLU A 224 8.75 11.67 -4.07
C GLU A 224 9.49 11.24 -2.80
N SER A 225 9.01 11.68 -1.64
CA SER A 225 9.55 11.26 -0.34
C SER A 225 9.50 9.74 -0.17
N LEU A 226 8.35 9.09 -0.45
CA LEU A 226 8.23 7.63 -0.35
C LEU A 226 9.17 6.93 -1.34
N LEU A 227 9.22 7.36 -2.59
CA LEU A 227 10.12 6.79 -3.59
C LEU A 227 11.59 6.90 -3.17
N SER A 228 11.97 7.99 -2.51
CA SER A 228 13.34 8.17 -2.02
C SER A 228 13.77 7.10 -1.02
N PHE A 229 12.82 6.51 -0.27
CA PHE A 229 13.12 5.44 0.69
C PHE A 229 13.53 4.13 0.00
N TYR A 230 12.98 3.84 -1.17
CA TYR A 230 13.33 2.69 -2.00
C TYR A 230 14.65 2.90 -2.76
N ALA A 231 15.68 3.42 -2.08
CA ALA A 231 16.92 3.88 -2.70
C ALA A 231 17.68 2.78 -3.47
N GLY A 232 17.52 1.52 -3.06
CA GLY A 232 18.17 0.37 -3.69
C GLY A 232 17.44 -0.21 -4.91
N ALA A 233 16.24 0.30 -5.23
CA ALA A 233 15.38 -0.20 -6.29
C ALA A 233 15.38 0.71 -7.53
N PRO A 234 15.17 0.17 -8.75
CA PRO A 234 14.76 0.97 -9.90
C PRO A 234 13.42 1.64 -9.61
N ARG A 235 13.32 2.94 -9.90
CA ARG A 235 12.14 3.73 -9.54
C ARG A 235 11.69 4.58 -10.72
N ALA A 236 10.38 4.59 -10.94
CA ALA A 236 9.75 5.50 -11.90
C ALA A 236 8.47 6.08 -11.29
N MET A 237 8.05 7.23 -11.76
CA MET A 237 6.79 7.85 -11.37
C MET A 237 6.03 8.30 -12.60
N GLU A 238 4.72 8.08 -12.57
CA GLU A 238 3.76 8.58 -13.55
C GLU A 238 2.73 9.45 -12.82
N ARG A 239 2.52 10.66 -13.32
CA ARG A 239 1.50 11.57 -12.80
C ARG A 239 0.23 11.40 -13.62
N ILE A 240 -0.90 11.20 -12.94
CA ILE A 240 -2.20 11.01 -13.56
C ILE A 240 -3.14 12.13 -13.12
N ALA A 241 -3.58 12.93 -14.06
CA ALA A 241 -4.58 13.98 -13.83
C ALA A 241 -6.00 13.48 -14.14
N PRO A 242 -7.04 14.02 -13.48
CA PRO A 242 -8.42 13.72 -13.85
C PRO A 242 -8.73 13.97 -15.34
N ALA A 243 -8.11 14.99 -15.93
CA ALA A 243 -8.26 15.33 -17.35
C ALA A 243 -7.79 14.21 -18.29
N ASP A 244 -6.76 13.45 -17.91
CA ASP A 244 -6.19 12.36 -18.72
C ASP A 244 -7.19 11.22 -18.94
N VAL A 245 -8.18 11.12 -18.05
CA VAL A 245 -9.24 10.09 -18.07
C VAL A 245 -10.64 10.71 -18.16
N GLN A 246 -10.74 11.95 -18.60
CA GLN A 246 -12.01 12.69 -18.79
C GLN A 246 -12.90 12.69 -17.53
N ALA A 247 -12.28 12.71 -16.34
CA ALA A 247 -12.98 12.70 -15.07
C ALA A 247 -12.92 14.08 -14.39
N ARG A 248 -13.91 14.37 -13.54
CA ARG A 248 -13.88 15.57 -12.69
C ARG A 248 -12.91 15.41 -11.51
N ARG A 249 -12.78 14.19 -11.02
CA ARG A 249 -11.96 13.86 -9.86
C ARG A 249 -11.58 12.39 -9.86
N ILE A 250 -10.34 12.10 -9.49
CA ILE A 250 -9.86 10.77 -9.12
C ILE A 250 -9.69 10.72 -7.60
N GLY A 251 -8.85 11.60 -7.04
CA GLY A 251 -8.54 11.67 -5.61
C GLY A 251 -7.90 10.39 -5.08
N HIS A 252 -7.75 10.31 -3.76
CA HIS A 252 -7.02 9.23 -3.09
C HIS A 252 -7.57 7.81 -3.33
N PHE A 253 -8.88 7.66 -3.49
CA PHE A 253 -9.57 6.35 -3.58
C PHE A 253 -10.09 6.02 -4.97
N GLY A 254 -10.03 6.97 -5.91
CA GLY A 254 -10.73 6.84 -7.19
C GLY A 254 -10.21 5.71 -8.06
N PHE A 255 -8.90 5.51 -8.10
CA PHE A 255 -8.28 4.51 -8.97
C PHE A 255 -8.97 3.13 -8.91
N PHE A 256 -9.38 2.69 -7.73
CA PHE A 256 -9.97 1.36 -7.51
C PHE A 256 -11.49 1.33 -7.71
N ARG A 257 -12.12 2.47 -8.06
CA ARG A 257 -13.56 2.53 -8.29
C ARG A 257 -13.91 2.05 -9.69
N GLU A 258 -14.99 1.32 -9.81
CA GLU A 258 -15.48 0.68 -11.04
C GLU A 258 -15.69 1.65 -12.18
N GLN A 259 -16.03 2.92 -11.90
CA GLN A 259 -16.15 3.97 -12.91
C GLN A 259 -14.86 4.21 -13.73
N PHE A 260 -13.70 3.77 -13.23
CA PHE A 260 -12.41 3.88 -13.90
C PHE A 260 -11.97 2.57 -14.58
N SER A 261 -12.84 1.56 -14.63
CA SER A 261 -12.54 0.24 -15.20
C SER A 261 -12.15 0.31 -16.68
N GLN A 262 -12.67 1.30 -17.42
CA GLN A 262 -12.39 1.48 -18.85
C GLN A 262 -11.26 2.47 -19.15
N SER A 263 -10.78 3.21 -18.14
CA SER A 263 -9.78 4.27 -18.33
C SER A 263 -8.47 4.00 -17.57
N LEU A 264 -8.52 3.83 -16.25
CA LEU A 264 -7.31 3.64 -15.45
C LEU A 264 -6.86 2.17 -15.38
N TRP A 265 -7.79 1.22 -15.25
CA TRP A 265 -7.46 -0.18 -15.03
C TRP A 265 -6.73 -0.84 -16.21
N PRO A 266 -7.08 -0.61 -17.49
CA PRO A 266 -6.38 -1.24 -18.62
C PRO A 266 -4.88 -0.96 -18.61
N SER A 267 -4.47 0.25 -18.28
CA SER A 267 -3.07 0.63 -18.22
C SER A 267 -2.27 -0.10 -17.11
N THR A 268 -2.95 -0.74 -16.13
CA THR A 268 -2.26 -1.46 -15.06
C THR A 268 -1.49 -2.66 -15.61
N VAL A 269 -2.06 -3.40 -16.54
CA VAL A 269 -1.37 -4.56 -17.17
C VAL A 269 -0.13 -4.11 -17.92
N GLU A 270 -0.19 -3.00 -18.66
CA GLU A 270 0.97 -2.40 -19.33
C GLU A 270 2.04 -1.98 -18.33
N LYS A 271 1.64 -1.45 -17.18
CA LYS A 271 2.54 -1.05 -16.09
C LYS A 271 3.26 -2.25 -15.46
N LEU A 272 2.60 -3.39 -15.35
CA LEU A 272 3.27 -4.63 -14.92
C LEU A 272 4.34 -5.08 -15.93
N HIS A 273 4.07 -4.97 -17.23
CA HIS A 273 5.08 -5.24 -18.27
C HIS A 273 6.26 -4.26 -18.19
N ARG A 274 6.01 -2.97 -17.90
CA ARG A 274 7.08 -1.99 -17.68
C ARG A 274 7.96 -2.34 -16.47
N LEU A 275 7.38 -2.83 -15.37
CA LEU A 275 8.17 -3.30 -14.22
C LEU A 275 9.11 -4.43 -14.62
N ALA A 276 8.63 -5.41 -15.38
CA ALA A 276 9.47 -6.50 -15.88
C ALA A 276 10.64 -5.99 -16.76
N ALA A 277 10.39 -4.99 -17.60
CA ALA A 277 11.43 -4.36 -18.42
C ALA A 277 12.47 -3.60 -17.58
N LEU A 278 12.06 -2.91 -16.50
CA LEU A 278 12.98 -2.23 -15.58
C LEU A 278 13.93 -3.22 -14.88
N THR A 279 13.43 -4.39 -14.52
CA THR A 279 14.26 -5.47 -13.95
C THR A 279 15.29 -5.97 -14.95
N ALA A 280 14.91 -6.20 -16.20
CA ALA A 280 15.81 -6.67 -17.26
C ALA A 280 16.94 -5.68 -17.54
N VAL A 281 16.66 -4.38 -17.57
CA VAL A 281 17.66 -3.31 -17.76
C VAL A 281 18.67 -3.29 -16.60
N GLN A 282 18.23 -3.46 -15.36
CA GLN A 282 19.11 -3.50 -14.20
C GLN A 282 20.04 -4.71 -14.24
N GLN A 283 19.54 -5.87 -14.64
CA GLN A 283 20.33 -7.11 -14.78
C GLN A 283 21.36 -7.02 -15.92
N ALA A 284 21.06 -6.24 -16.96
CA ALA A 284 21.95 -6.03 -18.10
C ALA A 284 23.06 -4.99 -17.84
N GLY A 285 23.12 -4.34 -16.69
CA GLY A 285 24.18 -3.43 -16.28
C GLY A 285 24.22 -2.08 -17.05
N VAL A 286 23.12 -1.64 -17.65
CA VAL A 286 23.04 -0.35 -18.38
C VAL A 286 22.81 0.79 -17.39
N PRO A 287 23.69 1.85 -17.36
CA PRO A 287 23.48 2.98 -16.45
C PRO A 287 22.23 3.78 -16.85
N HIS A 288 21.45 4.15 -15.85
CA HIS A 288 20.25 4.98 -16.02
C HIS A 288 20.59 6.35 -16.61
N THR A 289 20.10 6.62 -17.79
CA THR A 289 20.03 7.99 -18.34
C THR A 289 18.77 8.64 -17.74
N THR A 290 18.96 9.60 -16.86
CA THR A 290 17.89 10.50 -16.39
C THR A 290 17.46 11.39 -17.56
N ALA A 291 16.21 11.30 -17.97
CA ALA A 291 15.53 12.28 -18.82
C ALA A 291 14.45 12.98 -17.99
#